data_d62c348bcb0452f4c5a08446da22815b
#
_entry.id   d62c348bcb0452f4c5a08446da22815b
#
_cell.length_a   1.000
_cell.length_b   1.000
_cell.length_c   1.000
_cell.angle_alpha   90.00
_cell.angle_beta   90.00
_cell.angle_gamma   90.00
#
_symmetry.space_group_name_H-M   'P 1'
#
loop_
_entity.id
_entity.type
_entity.pdbx_description
1 polymer ?
#
loop_
_entity_poly.entity_id
_entity_poly.type
_entity_poly.pdbx_seq_one_letter_code
_entity_poly.pdbx_strand_id
1 'polypeptide(L)'
;KRKNLGGINNKLKKLLGIVVLVLFWCNSVLAVSLPKDVVSGSKFTKSLTGSYYKKYGMQVVDKKDGHPVRAGEKSIRFEVRAGDCGKDKDGGWNDCEKDRERHELSGKYRVSKGERWYAWSIYLPNDFINVYPTSTMLAQFHQEKKHVIWMFKNKRGGYWVENYVPKHTIENVKILTKEQMLGKWNDILINVNWSHKDDGFFKVWANDKLVYDFKGKTKSKGVKTYFKFGIYRSWIKKYKQYHKVNEVPTQVVYYDEVRVGKEKKDVVGNLPPNEYKAKIEPAAAKYRAIVKNKIDSSILIKA
;
A
#
# COMPACT_ATOMS: atom_id res chain seq x y z
N LYS A 1 40.51 43.02 47.76
CA LYS A 1 40.09 41.59 47.77
C LYS A 1 39.18 41.38 46.60
N ARG A 2 39.70 40.84 45.48
CA ARG A 2 38.87 40.38 44.33
C ARG A 2 38.46 38.91 44.59
N LYS A 3 37.15 38.61 44.67
CA LYS A 3 36.66 37.27 44.77
C LYS A 3 36.54 36.65 43.37
N ASN A 4 37.11 35.47 43.21
CA ASN A 4 37.06 34.65 42.00
C ASN A 4 35.63 34.21 41.68
N LEU A 5 35.08 34.70 40.58
CA LEU A 5 33.79 34.31 40.00
C LEU A 5 33.92 33.32 38.83
N GLY A 6 35.08 32.62 38.73
CA GLY A 6 35.38 31.76 37.57
C GLY A 6 34.81 30.34 37.58
N GLY A 7 34.32 29.84 38.73
CA GLY A 7 34.00 28.42 38.89
C GLY A 7 32.58 27.99 38.49
N ILE A 8 31.62 28.91 38.43
CA ILE A 8 30.20 28.60 38.22
C ILE A 8 29.86 28.48 36.73
N ASN A 9 30.59 29.19 35.85
CA ASN A 9 30.27 29.26 34.42
C ASN A 9 30.56 27.96 33.63
N ASN A 10 31.49 27.13 34.05
CA ASN A 10 31.87 25.90 33.33
C ASN A 10 30.92 24.71 33.64
N LYS A 11 30.37 24.63 34.87
CA LYS A 11 29.36 23.63 35.19
C LYS A 11 27.99 23.94 34.51
N LEU A 12 27.63 25.23 34.45
CA LEU A 12 26.40 25.65 33.79
C LEU A 12 26.45 25.43 32.26
N LYS A 13 27.59 25.69 31.61
CA LYS A 13 27.82 25.42 30.18
C LYS A 13 27.80 23.93 29.86
N LYS A 14 28.34 23.07 30.73
CA LYS A 14 28.22 21.61 30.56
C LYS A 14 26.78 21.10 30.75
N LEU A 15 26.05 21.65 31.72
CA LEU A 15 24.62 21.30 31.92
C LEU A 15 23.74 21.75 30.77
N LEU A 16 23.94 22.97 30.22
CA LEU A 16 23.25 23.45 29.04
C LEU A 16 23.57 22.60 27.81
N GLY A 17 24.82 22.19 27.61
CA GLY A 17 25.23 21.31 26.52
C GLY A 17 24.57 19.94 26.57
N ILE A 18 24.40 19.36 27.74
CA ILE A 18 23.74 18.06 27.95
C ILE A 18 22.22 18.19 27.73
N VAL A 19 21.59 19.28 28.20
CA VAL A 19 20.15 19.53 28.00
C VAL A 19 19.85 19.79 26.53
N VAL A 20 20.68 20.48 25.78
CA VAL A 20 20.52 20.71 24.34
C VAL A 20 20.70 19.40 23.55
N LEU A 21 21.65 18.52 23.93
CA LEU A 21 21.84 17.21 23.31
C LEU A 21 20.63 16.26 23.55
N VAL A 22 20.02 16.31 24.72
CA VAL A 22 18.83 15.49 25.06
C VAL A 22 17.59 16.03 24.36
N LEU A 23 17.47 17.34 24.13
CA LEU A 23 16.33 17.95 23.43
C LEU A 23 16.36 17.71 21.91
N PHE A 24 17.53 17.48 21.30
CA PHE A 24 17.64 17.12 19.88
C PHE A 24 17.30 15.66 19.57
N TRP A 25 17.15 14.79 20.58
CA TRP A 25 16.84 13.36 20.38
C TRP A 25 15.35 13.04 20.33
N CYS A 26 14.47 14.01 20.44
CA CYS A 26 13.03 13.74 20.69
C CYS A 26 12.06 14.02 19.53
N ASN A 27 12.54 14.18 18.27
CA ASN A 27 11.60 14.44 17.15
C ASN A 27 11.86 13.65 15.86
N SER A 28 12.61 12.56 15.88
CA SER A 28 12.61 11.66 14.73
C SER A 28 11.35 10.77 14.79
N VAL A 29 10.45 10.95 13.86
CA VAL A 29 9.44 9.93 13.56
C VAL A 29 10.21 8.68 13.16
N LEU A 30 10.37 7.74 14.11
CA LEU A 30 11.13 6.52 13.89
C LEU A 30 10.50 5.74 12.73
N ALA A 31 11.31 5.37 11.75
CA ALA A 31 10.90 4.44 10.72
C ALA A 31 10.47 3.13 11.40
N VAL A 32 9.40 2.53 10.91
CA VAL A 32 8.97 1.21 11.36
C VAL A 32 10.05 0.21 10.92
N SER A 33 10.53 -0.62 11.84
CA SER A 33 11.43 -1.71 11.51
C SER A 33 10.63 -2.80 10.80
N LEU A 34 10.96 -3.05 9.53
CA LEU A 34 10.32 -4.08 8.70
C LEU A 34 11.40 -5.03 8.18
N PRO A 35 11.12 -6.34 8.10
CA PRO A 35 12.04 -7.31 7.53
C PRO A 35 12.37 -6.96 6.08
N LYS A 36 13.66 -7.07 5.69
CA LYS A 36 14.13 -6.70 4.34
C LYS A 36 13.64 -7.65 3.25
N ASP A 37 13.37 -8.88 3.60
CA ASP A 37 12.78 -9.90 2.75
C ASP A 37 11.30 -9.62 2.44
N VAL A 38 10.59 -8.94 3.33
CA VAL A 38 9.18 -8.54 3.14
C VAL A 38 9.05 -7.15 2.50
N VAL A 39 9.94 -6.20 2.89
CA VAL A 39 9.88 -4.81 2.40
C VAL A 39 11.26 -4.31 2.00
N SER A 40 11.42 -3.84 0.77
CA SER A 40 12.68 -3.28 0.29
C SER A 40 12.50 -2.01 -0.57
N GLY A 41 13.60 -1.30 -0.81
CA GLY A 41 13.65 -0.12 -1.67
C GLY A 41 13.09 1.18 -1.08
N SER A 42 12.45 1.12 0.10
CA SER A 42 11.99 2.31 0.84
C SER A 42 11.94 2.05 2.33
N LYS A 43 12.18 3.09 3.13
CA LYS A 43 11.79 3.10 4.55
C LYS A 43 10.35 3.57 4.66
N PHE A 44 9.64 3.06 5.66
CA PHE A 44 8.25 3.41 5.92
C PHE A 44 8.07 3.93 7.34
N THR A 45 7.07 4.78 7.52
CA THR A 45 6.62 5.30 8.81
C THR A 45 5.10 5.14 8.91
N LYS A 46 4.54 5.21 10.10
CA LYS A 46 3.10 5.32 10.28
C LYS A 46 2.57 6.50 9.49
N SER A 47 1.43 6.33 8.82
CA SER A 47 0.86 7.33 7.90
C SER A 47 0.49 8.64 8.60
N LEU A 48 -0.01 8.55 9.83
CA LEU A 48 -0.24 9.68 10.72
C LEU A 48 0.77 9.64 11.87
N THR A 49 1.20 10.80 12.33
CA THR A 49 2.31 10.95 13.29
C THR A 49 1.87 10.84 14.75
N GLY A 50 0.56 10.90 15.03
CA GLY A 50 -0.01 10.73 16.36
C GLY A 50 0.03 9.27 16.86
N SER A 51 -0.19 9.08 18.16
CA SER A 51 -0.05 7.78 18.84
C SER A 51 -1.34 6.93 18.82
N TYR A 52 -1.96 6.75 17.68
CA TYR A 52 -3.23 6.00 17.58
C TYR A 52 -3.04 4.54 17.14
N TYR A 53 -1.86 4.17 16.63
CA TYR A 53 -1.61 2.80 16.18
C TYR A 53 -1.71 1.81 17.32
N LYS A 54 -2.66 0.89 17.21
CA LYS A 54 -2.83 -0.21 18.15
C LYS A 54 -1.80 -1.31 17.86
N LYS A 55 -1.48 -2.14 18.85
CA LYS A 55 -0.55 -3.27 18.68
C LYS A 55 -1.01 -4.24 17.59
N TYR A 56 -2.32 -4.46 17.47
CA TYR A 56 -2.92 -5.30 16.43
C TYR A 56 -2.98 -4.62 15.05
N GLY A 57 -2.89 -3.29 15.00
CA GLY A 57 -3.13 -2.52 13.78
C GLY A 57 -2.12 -2.77 12.67
N MET A 58 -0.88 -3.12 13.04
CA MET A 58 0.15 -3.58 12.12
C MET A 58 1.09 -4.52 12.86
N GLN A 59 1.28 -5.71 12.34
CA GLN A 59 2.13 -6.75 12.90
C GLN A 59 2.96 -7.40 11.79
N VAL A 60 4.21 -7.68 12.07
CA VAL A 60 4.99 -8.66 11.30
C VAL A 60 4.62 -10.02 11.86
N VAL A 61 4.17 -10.91 11.00
CA VAL A 61 3.66 -12.24 11.38
C VAL A 61 4.44 -13.35 10.69
N ASP A 62 4.48 -14.51 11.32
CA ASP A 62 5.26 -15.66 10.88
C ASP A 62 4.38 -16.75 10.27
N LYS A 63 4.89 -17.43 9.25
CA LYS A 63 4.26 -18.58 8.60
C LYS A 63 4.05 -19.76 9.56
N LYS A 64 5.02 -19.98 10.46
CA LYS A 64 4.94 -21.03 11.47
C LYS A 64 3.76 -20.90 12.43
N ASP A 65 3.23 -19.66 12.60
CA ASP A 65 2.09 -19.36 13.45
C ASP A 65 0.75 -19.43 12.67
N GLY A 66 0.77 -20.00 11.45
CA GLY A 66 -0.41 -20.21 10.61
C GLY A 66 -0.85 -18.98 9.80
N HIS A 67 -0.03 -17.92 9.78
CA HIS A 67 -0.34 -16.74 8.99
C HIS A 67 -0.03 -16.92 7.49
N PRO A 68 -0.82 -16.29 6.59
CA PRO A 68 -0.50 -16.27 5.17
C PRO A 68 0.84 -15.56 4.92
N VAL A 69 1.73 -16.22 4.17
CA VAL A 69 3.02 -15.68 3.72
C VAL A 69 3.18 -16.00 2.24
N ARG A 70 3.56 -15.00 1.42
CA ARG A 70 3.71 -15.15 -0.03
C ARG A 70 5.05 -15.76 -0.39
N ALA A 71 6.12 -15.28 0.26
CA ALA A 71 7.47 -15.78 0.07
C ALA A 71 8.26 -15.70 1.39
N GLY A 72 9.24 -16.60 1.57
CA GLY A 72 10.00 -16.66 2.83
C GLY A 72 9.13 -17.11 4.02
N GLU A 73 9.37 -16.52 5.18
CA GLU A 73 8.79 -16.94 6.46
C GLU A 73 7.89 -15.89 7.12
N LYS A 74 7.84 -14.67 6.58
CA LYS A 74 7.14 -13.54 7.22
C LYS A 74 6.26 -12.76 6.23
N SER A 75 5.22 -12.14 6.78
CA SER A 75 4.40 -11.17 6.06
C SER A 75 4.00 -10.01 7.00
N ILE A 76 3.31 -9.01 6.50
CA ILE A 76 2.78 -7.90 7.31
C ILE A 76 1.27 -8.01 7.33
N ARG A 77 0.72 -8.12 8.53
CA ARG A 77 -0.71 -8.12 8.81
C ARG A 77 -1.15 -6.73 9.23
N PHE A 78 -2.16 -6.18 8.56
CA PHE A 78 -2.87 -4.98 9.00
C PHE A 78 -4.28 -5.35 9.40
N GLU A 79 -4.76 -4.70 10.46
CA GLU A 79 -6.12 -4.84 10.96
C GLU A 79 -6.68 -3.45 11.27
N VAL A 80 -7.94 -3.21 10.92
CA VAL A 80 -8.68 -2.02 11.29
C VAL A 80 -10.01 -2.39 11.94
N ARG A 81 -10.27 -1.84 13.13
CA ARG A 81 -11.52 -2.01 13.89
C ARG A 81 -12.29 -0.71 13.92
N ALA A 82 -13.53 -0.79 14.35
CA ALA A 82 -14.34 0.40 14.61
C ALA A 82 -13.64 1.32 15.63
N GLY A 83 -13.56 2.61 15.31
CA GLY A 83 -12.89 3.61 16.14
C GLY A 83 -11.38 3.75 15.94
N ASP A 84 -10.76 2.98 15.04
CA ASP A 84 -9.31 3.11 14.73
C ASP A 84 -9.02 4.36 13.90
N CYS A 85 -9.27 5.51 14.47
CA CYS A 85 -8.96 6.80 13.88
C CYS A 85 -7.81 7.49 14.61
N GLY A 86 -7.03 8.27 13.91
CA GLY A 86 -5.88 8.95 14.45
C GLY A 86 -5.72 10.36 13.90
N LYS A 87 -4.70 11.07 14.39
CA LYS A 87 -4.39 12.43 13.95
C LYS A 87 -2.89 12.64 13.82
N ASP A 88 -2.50 13.64 13.07
CA ASP A 88 -1.14 14.12 13.05
C ASP A 88 -0.81 14.86 14.37
N LYS A 89 0.44 14.75 14.83
CA LYS A 89 0.91 15.43 16.04
C LYS A 89 0.74 16.95 15.95
N ASP A 90 0.95 17.48 14.76
CA ASP A 90 0.94 18.91 14.45
C ASP A 90 -0.46 19.45 14.15
N GLY A 91 -1.51 18.65 14.36
CA GLY A 91 -2.90 19.05 14.10
C GLY A 91 -3.30 19.11 12.62
N GLY A 92 -2.43 18.64 11.69
CA GLY A 92 -2.64 18.78 10.25
C GLY A 92 -3.79 17.94 9.69
N TRP A 93 -3.91 16.68 10.09
CA TRP A 93 -4.97 15.78 9.66
C TRP A 93 -5.53 14.98 10.84
N ASN A 94 -6.85 14.87 10.90
CA ASN A 94 -7.56 14.12 11.92
C ASN A 94 -8.58 13.17 11.27
N ASP A 95 -8.31 11.87 11.31
CA ASP A 95 -9.21 10.85 10.74
C ASP A 95 -10.54 10.78 11.47
N CYS A 96 -10.58 10.99 12.79
CA CYS A 96 -11.79 10.93 13.57
C CYS A 96 -12.78 12.02 13.15
N GLU A 97 -12.31 13.24 12.92
CA GLU A 97 -13.11 14.35 12.42
C GLU A 97 -13.54 14.18 10.96
N LYS A 98 -12.70 13.50 10.15
CA LYS A 98 -12.92 13.31 8.73
C LYS A 98 -13.66 12.02 8.38
N ASP A 99 -14.21 11.31 9.36
CA ASP A 99 -14.98 10.08 9.15
C ASP A 99 -14.13 8.97 8.50
N ARG A 100 -12.94 8.68 9.11
CA ARG A 100 -11.91 7.77 8.59
C ARG A 100 -11.41 6.84 9.69
N GLU A 101 -10.96 5.65 9.29
CA GLU A 101 -10.25 4.69 10.14
C GLU A 101 -9.09 4.08 9.36
N ARG A 102 -7.91 3.95 9.97
CA ARG A 102 -6.74 3.38 9.28
C ARG A 102 -5.66 2.81 10.17
N HIS A 103 -4.97 1.82 9.64
CA HIS A 103 -3.59 1.48 9.95
C HIS A 103 -2.82 1.39 8.63
N GLU A 104 -2.00 2.37 8.33
CA GLU A 104 -1.38 2.55 7.02
C GLU A 104 0.07 3.05 7.17
N LEU A 105 0.97 2.56 6.35
CA LEU A 105 2.34 3.00 6.28
C LEU A 105 2.57 3.96 5.11
N SER A 106 3.41 4.96 5.33
CA SER A 106 3.83 5.97 4.36
C SER A 106 5.31 5.81 4.05
N GLY A 107 5.65 5.58 2.79
CA GLY A 107 7.03 5.51 2.32
C GLY A 107 7.73 6.86 2.48
N LYS A 108 9.00 6.82 2.92
CA LYS A 108 9.86 8.01 3.00
C LYS A 108 10.50 8.38 1.65
N TYR A 109 10.53 7.44 0.71
CA TYR A 109 11.07 7.70 -0.62
C TYR A 109 10.15 8.65 -1.39
N ARG A 110 10.70 9.79 -1.80
CA ARG A 110 9.98 10.88 -2.49
C ARG A 110 10.48 11.02 -3.91
N VAL A 111 9.59 10.88 -4.89
CA VAL A 111 9.93 10.92 -6.32
C VAL A 111 9.45 12.23 -6.94
N SER A 112 10.37 13.01 -7.49
CA SER A 112 10.04 14.26 -8.19
C SER A 112 9.60 14.03 -9.64
N LYS A 113 10.27 13.11 -10.37
CA LYS A 113 10.02 12.78 -11.77
C LYS A 113 10.67 11.45 -12.17
N GLY A 114 10.29 10.96 -13.33
CA GLY A 114 10.93 9.84 -14.00
C GLY A 114 10.37 8.48 -13.64
N GLU A 115 10.86 7.46 -14.32
CA GLU A 115 10.36 6.10 -14.23
C GLU A 115 10.66 5.46 -12.89
N ARG A 116 9.70 4.67 -12.39
CA ARG A 116 9.80 3.89 -11.16
C ARG A 116 8.99 2.61 -11.28
N TRP A 117 9.42 1.64 -10.51
CA TRP A 117 8.76 0.36 -10.36
C TRP A 117 8.36 0.16 -8.90
N TYR A 118 7.17 -0.42 -8.70
CA TYR A 118 6.62 -0.78 -7.40
C TYR A 118 6.02 -2.16 -7.52
N ALA A 119 6.15 -2.96 -6.46
CA ALA A 119 5.49 -4.25 -6.37
C ALA A 119 4.97 -4.45 -4.95
N TRP A 120 3.93 -5.26 -4.82
CA TRP A 120 3.45 -5.83 -3.58
C TRP A 120 2.60 -7.05 -3.85
N SER A 121 2.66 -8.00 -2.95
CA SER A 121 1.70 -9.09 -2.88
C SER A 121 0.67 -8.77 -1.81
N ILE A 122 -0.60 -9.03 -2.08
CA ILE A 122 -1.72 -8.74 -1.19
C ILE A 122 -2.60 -9.98 -1.02
N TYR A 123 -3.04 -10.24 0.21
CA TYR A 123 -3.95 -11.33 0.56
C TYR A 123 -5.10 -10.80 1.40
N LEU A 124 -6.32 -11.04 0.97
CA LEU A 124 -7.52 -10.82 1.76
C LEU A 124 -8.05 -12.17 2.25
N PRO A 125 -8.23 -12.37 3.56
CA PRO A 125 -8.84 -13.59 4.09
C PRO A 125 -10.21 -13.88 3.46
N ASN A 126 -10.64 -15.16 3.48
CA ASN A 126 -11.93 -15.57 2.91
C ASN A 126 -13.12 -14.85 3.58
N ASP A 127 -12.98 -14.52 4.85
CA ASP A 127 -13.96 -13.81 5.67
C ASP A 127 -13.85 -12.27 5.59
N PHE A 128 -13.01 -11.74 4.69
CA PHE A 128 -12.88 -10.29 4.51
C PHE A 128 -14.20 -9.67 4.09
N ILE A 129 -14.74 -8.80 4.94
CA ILE A 129 -16.02 -8.14 4.72
C ILE A 129 -15.85 -6.91 3.83
N ASN A 130 -16.55 -6.87 2.70
CA ASN A 130 -16.64 -5.69 1.86
C ASN A 130 -17.52 -4.63 2.53
N VAL A 131 -17.03 -3.41 2.62
CA VAL A 131 -17.73 -2.30 3.31
C VAL A 131 -18.56 -1.43 2.35
N TYR A 132 -19.25 -2.03 1.35
CA TYR A 132 -20.21 -1.30 0.53
C TYR A 132 -21.27 -0.62 1.41
N PRO A 133 -21.71 0.60 1.11
CA PRO A 133 -21.49 1.42 -0.09
C PRO A 133 -20.22 2.27 -0.10
N THR A 134 -19.35 2.11 0.89
CA THR A 134 -18.02 2.70 0.90
C THR A 134 -16.96 1.75 0.32
N SER A 135 -15.69 2.02 0.56
CA SER A 135 -14.59 1.19 0.08
C SER A 135 -13.40 1.22 1.04
N THR A 136 -12.56 0.18 0.98
CA THR A 136 -11.32 0.09 1.74
C THR A 136 -10.14 0.37 0.80
N MET A 137 -9.38 1.42 1.09
CA MET A 137 -8.13 1.74 0.42
C MET A 137 -7.03 0.82 0.94
N LEU A 138 -6.34 0.16 0.03
CA LEU A 138 -5.31 -0.84 0.33
C LEU A 138 -3.92 -0.37 -0.06
N ALA A 139 -3.80 0.42 -1.15
CA ALA A 139 -2.57 1.08 -1.52
C ALA A 139 -2.88 2.43 -2.18
N GLN A 140 -1.95 3.37 -2.11
CA GLN A 140 -2.13 4.66 -2.76
C GLN A 140 -0.81 5.36 -3.06
N PHE A 141 -0.82 6.20 -4.10
CA PHE A 141 0.23 7.16 -4.37
C PHE A 141 -0.28 8.56 -4.01
N HIS A 142 0.44 9.22 -3.13
CA HIS A 142 0.09 10.53 -2.62
C HIS A 142 1.11 11.57 -3.06
N GLN A 143 0.74 12.82 -3.05
CA GLN A 143 1.63 13.96 -3.33
C GLN A 143 1.93 14.72 -2.05
N GLU A 144 3.18 15.22 -1.92
CA GLU A 144 3.52 16.11 -0.81
C GLU A 144 2.66 17.38 -0.85
N LYS A 145 2.09 17.75 0.30
CA LYS A 145 1.25 18.95 0.47
C LYS A 145 0.06 19.06 -0.51
N LYS A 146 -0.33 17.94 -1.14
CA LYS A 146 -1.49 17.84 -2.04
C LYS A 146 -2.26 16.55 -1.80
N HIS A 147 -3.33 16.35 -2.57
CA HIS A 147 -4.18 15.16 -2.49
C HIS A 147 -3.52 13.91 -3.08
N VAL A 148 -4.14 12.78 -2.82
CA VAL A 148 -3.85 11.49 -3.47
C VAL A 148 -4.07 11.58 -4.97
N ILE A 149 -3.29 10.82 -5.74
CA ILE A 149 -3.37 10.79 -7.21
C ILE A 149 -3.76 9.44 -7.76
N TRP A 150 -3.35 8.36 -7.12
CA TRP A 150 -3.70 6.98 -7.51
C TRP A 150 -4.08 6.19 -6.27
N MET A 151 -5.21 5.49 -6.33
CA MET A 151 -5.67 4.63 -5.23
C MET A 151 -5.98 3.22 -5.73
N PHE A 152 -5.65 2.26 -4.91
CA PHE A 152 -6.03 0.86 -5.05
C PHE A 152 -7.01 0.50 -3.94
N LYS A 153 -8.23 0.11 -4.32
CA LYS A 153 -9.34 -0.07 -3.37
C LYS A 153 -10.01 -1.42 -3.50
N ASN A 154 -10.37 -2.00 -2.37
CA ASN A 154 -11.46 -2.99 -2.37
C ASN A 154 -12.79 -2.23 -2.43
N LYS A 155 -13.51 -2.40 -3.54
CA LYS A 155 -14.79 -1.76 -3.83
C LYS A 155 -15.74 -2.80 -4.41
N ARG A 156 -16.90 -2.97 -3.79
CA ARG A 156 -17.87 -4.01 -4.17
C ARG A 156 -17.23 -5.42 -4.25
N GLY A 157 -16.28 -5.70 -3.35
CA GLY A 157 -15.54 -6.94 -3.26
C GLY A 157 -14.34 -7.08 -4.19
N GLY A 158 -14.32 -6.43 -5.35
CA GLY A 158 -13.19 -6.45 -6.29
C GLY A 158 -12.08 -5.46 -5.95
N TYR A 159 -10.96 -5.58 -6.64
CA TYR A 159 -9.82 -4.65 -6.53
C TYR A 159 -9.84 -3.68 -7.71
N TRP A 160 -9.75 -2.39 -7.40
CA TRP A 160 -9.91 -1.31 -8.35
C TRP A 160 -8.73 -0.36 -8.28
N VAL A 161 -8.27 0.13 -9.42
CA VAL A 161 -7.40 1.29 -9.52
C VAL A 161 -8.23 2.52 -9.87
N GLU A 162 -7.98 3.61 -9.15
CA GLU A 162 -8.62 4.91 -9.38
C GLU A 162 -7.57 5.98 -9.64
N ASN A 163 -7.72 6.70 -10.76
CA ASN A 163 -6.87 7.81 -11.18
C ASN A 163 -7.54 9.15 -10.83
N TYR A 164 -6.87 9.93 -9.97
CA TYR A 164 -7.34 11.26 -9.52
C TYR A 164 -6.54 12.41 -10.14
N VAL A 165 -5.62 12.15 -11.06
CA VAL A 165 -4.79 13.18 -11.68
C VAL A 165 -5.62 14.13 -12.53
N PRO A 166 -6.57 13.69 -13.36
CA PRO A 166 -7.56 14.55 -14.00
C PRO A 166 -8.60 14.96 -12.96
N LYS A 167 -8.61 16.24 -12.59
CA LYS A 167 -9.51 16.77 -11.54
C LYS A 167 -11.00 16.53 -11.77
N HIS A 168 -11.42 16.26 -13.01
CA HIS A 168 -12.84 16.27 -13.40
C HIS A 168 -13.42 14.92 -13.79
N THR A 169 -12.58 13.89 -13.98
CA THR A 169 -13.04 12.56 -14.36
C THR A 169 -12.17 11.51 -13.65
N ILE A 170 -12.69 10.97 -12.56
CA ILE A 170 -11.99 9.86 -11.87
C ILE A 170 -12.18 8.62 -12.72
N GLU A 171 -11.10 8.16 -13.34
CA GLU A 171 -11.07 6.89 -14.01
C GLU A 171 -11.04 5.76 -12.97
N ASN A 172 -11.96 4.80 -13.11
CA ASN A 172 -12.12 3.67 -12.22
C ASN A 172 -12.02 2.37 -13.03
N VAL A 173 -10.99 1.57 -12.80
CA VAL A 173 -10.83 0.28 -13.49
C VAL A 173 -10.75 -0.86 -12.49
N LYS A 174 -11.60 -1.89 -12.66
CA LYS A 174 -11.52 -3.11 -11.89
C LYS A 174 -10.40 -3.99 -12.43
N ILE A 175 -9.40 -4.27 -11.61
CA ILE A 175 -8.21 -5.05 -11.96
C ILE A 175 -8.27 -6.50 -11.48
N LEU A 176 -9.05 -6.79 -10.42
CA LEU A 176 -9.34 -8.16 -9.95
C LEU A 176 -10.80 -8.25 -9.50
N THR A 177 -11.44 -9.40 -9.71
CA THR A 177 -12.78 -9.70 -9.20
C THR A 177 -12.74 -10.04 -7.71
N LYS A 178 -13.92 -10.17 -7.07
CA LYS A 178 -14.04 -10.62 -5.68
C LYS A 178 -13.44 -12.01 -5.49
N GLU A 179 -13.73 -12.92 -6.40
CA GLU A 179 -13.31 -14.33 -6.37
C GLU A 179 -11.79 -14.47 -6.56
N GLN A 180 -11.17 -13.50 -7.25
CA GLN A 180 -9.72 -13.43 -7.40
C GLN A 180 -9.04 -12.86 -6.16
N MET A 181 -9.72 -12.00 -5.39
CA MET A 181 -9.14 -11.34 -4.22
C MET A 181 -9.12 -12.22 -2.97
N LEU A 182 -10.18 -13.01 -2.72
CA LEU A 182 -10.36 -13.67 -1.42
C LEU A 182 -9.58 -14.98 -1.33
N GLY A 183 -8.98 -15.22 -0.17
CA GLY A 183 -8.34 -16.49 0.21
C GLY A 183 -7.08 -16.85 -0.58
N LYS A 184 -6.49 -15.91 -1.31
CA LYS A 184 -5.27 -16.15 -2.10
C LYS A 184 -4.41 -14.91 -2.24
N TRP A 185 -3.13 -15.10 -2.48
CA TRP A 185 -2.18 -14.05 -2.79
C TRP A 185 -2.38 -13.54 -4.22
N ASN A 186 -2.34 -12.21 -4.36
CA ASN A 186 -2.34 -11.53 -5.64
C ASN A 186 -1.12 -10.63 -5.75
N ASP A 187 -0.34 -10.82 -6.80
CA ASP A 187 0.88 -10.06 -7.05
C ASP A 187 0.56 -8.86 -7.94
N ILE A 188 0.88 -7.68 -7.45
CA ILE A 188 0.69 -6.40 -8.16
C ILE A 188 2.05 -5.84 -8.52
N LEU A 189 2.22 -5.49 -9.79
CA LEU A 189 3.41 -4.84 -10.31
C LEU A 189 3.00 -3.54 -11.01
N ILE A 190 3.74 -2.47 -10.75
CA ILE A 190 3.49 -1.16 -11.34
C ILE A 190 4.77 -0.65 -11.99
N ASN A 191 4.62 -0.14 -13.21
CA ASN A 191 5.60 0.68 -13.87
C ASN A 191 4.99 2.05 -14.14
N VAL A 192 5.62 3.10 -13.69
CA VAL A 192 5.13 4.47 -13.83
C VAL A 192 6.24 5.44 -14.21
N ASN A 193 5.97 6.31 -15.19
CA ASN A 193 6.75 7.51 -15.39
C ASN A 193 6.04 8.68 -14.71
N TRP A 194 6.63 9.17 -13.61
CA TRP A 194 6.10 10.31 -12.87
C TRP A 194 6.35 11.61 -13.63
N SER A 195 5.34 12.09 -14.34
CA SER A 195 5.40 13.31 -15.12
C SER A 195 4.16 14.18 -14.92
N HIS A 196 4.35 15.51 -14.99
CA HIS A 196 3.27 16.47 -15.06
C HIS A 196 2.93 16.88 -16.51
N LYS A 197 3.61 16.25 -17.47
CA LYS A 197 3.40 16.40 -18.92
C LYS A 197 2.72 15.15 -19.46
N ASP A 198 2.36 15.16 -20.72
CA ASP A 198 1.65 14.06 -21.38
C ASP A 198 2.55 12.87 -21.76
N ASP A 199 3.87 12.97 -21.47
CA ASP A 199 4.85 11.86 -21.59
C ASP A 199 4.82 10.87 -20.42
N GLY A 200 3.95 11.07 -19.45
CA GLY A 200 3.74 10.15 -18.35
C GLY A 200 3.01 8.87 -18.76
N PHE A 201 3.17 7.82 -17.99
CA PHE A 201 2.40 6.58 -18.09
C PHE A 201 2.26 5.91 -16.71
N PHE A 202 1.21 5.09 -16.56
CA PHE A 202 0.97 4.29 -15.36
C PHE A 202 0.42 2.93 -15.77
N LYS A 203 1.24 1.89 -15.65
CA LYS A 203 0.90 0.51 -16.04
C LYS A 203 0.78 -0.36 -14.81
N VAL A 204 -0.26 -1.22 -14.79
CA VAL A 204 -0.52 -2.15 -13.70
C VAL A 204 -0.63 -3.57 -14.24
N TRP A 205 0.15 -4.46 -13.67
CA TRP A 205 -0.03 -5.90 -13.83
C TRP A 205 -0.60 -6.48 -12.55
N ALA A 206 -1.55 -7.38 -12.69
CA ALA A 206 -2.06 -8.22 -11.62
C ALA A 206 -1.85 -9.67 -12.00
N ASN A 207 -1.13 -10.42 -11.18
CA ASN A 207 -0.75 -11.82 -11.43
C ASN A 207 -0.13 -12.01 -12.83
N ASP A 208 0.85 -11.15 -13.17
CA ASP A 208 1.58 -11.06 -14.45
C ASP A 208 0.75 -10.63 -15.68
N LYS A 209 -0.56 -10.44 -15.54
CA LYS A 209 -1.40 -9.93 -16.63
C LYS A 209 -1.45 -8.42 -16.59
N LEU A 210 -1.15 -7.73 -17.70
CA LEU A 210 -1.38 -6.28 -17.85
C LEU A 210 -2.89 -6.03 -17.79
N VAL A 211 -3.33 -5.28 -16.76
CA VAL A 211 -4.75 -5.02 -16.48
C VAL A 211 -5.13 -3.55 -16.60
N TYR A 212 -4.13 -2.66 -16.64
CA TYR A 212 -4.34 -1.24 -16.82
C TYR A 212 -3.10 -0.61 -17.48
N ASP A 213 -3.31 0.21 -18.50
CA ASP A 213 -2.25 0.94 -19.23
C ASP A 213 -2.75 2.37 -19.52
N PHE A 214 -2.28 3.31 -18.72
CA PHE A 214 -2.61 4.72 -18.83
C PHE A 214 -1.44 5.49 -19.44
N LYS A 215 -1.73 6.45 -20.32
CA LYS A 215 -0.79 7.43 -20.87
C LYS A 215 -1.28 8.85 -20.60
N GLY A 216 -0.39 9.75 -20.22
CA GLY A 216 -0.69 11.14 -19.92
C GLY A 216 -0.09 11.58 -18.59
N LYS A 217 -0.54 12.70 -18.06
CA LYS A 217 -0.06 13.26 -16.80
C LYS A 217 -0.29 12.31 -15.65
N THR A 218 0.76 11.92 -14.92
CA THR A 218 0.68 11.00 -13.78
C THR A 218 0.75 11.69 -12.43
N LYS A 219 1.09 12.97 -12.38
CA LYS A 219 1.19 13.80 -11.16
C LYS A 219 1.02 15.29 -11.44
N SER A 220 0.87 16.08 -10.40
CA SER A 220 0.86 17.54 -10.49
C SER A 220 2.28 18.11 -10.65
N LYS A 221 2.38 19.30 -11.26
CA LYS A 221 3.63 20.08 -11.39
C LYS A 221 4.18 20.47 -10.01
N GLY A 222 5.50 20.45 -9.84
CA GLY A 222 6.21 20.99 -8.68
C GLY A 222 6.11 20.19 -7.38
N VAL A 223 5.53 18.99 -7.38
CA VAL A 223 5.38 18.18 -6.16
C VAL A 223 6.03 16.82 -6.32
N LYS A 224 6.43 16.21 -5.19
CA LYS A 224 6.94 14.84 -5.15
C LYS A 224 5.83 13.87 -4.79
N THR A 225 5.94 12.64 -5.31
CA THR A 225 5.00 11.53 -5.03
C THR A 225 5.62 10.55 -4.06
N TYR A 226 4.78 9.81 -3.35
CA TYR A 226 5.21 8.73 -2.45
C TYR A 226 4.14 7.65 -2.34
N PHE A 227 4.61 6.45 -2.07
CA PHE A 227 3.79 5.25 -1.95
C PHE A 227 3.33 5.05 -0.50
N LYS A 228 2.10 4.56 -0.34
CA LYS A 228 1.51 4.17 0.93
C LYS A 228 0.78 2.84 0.76
N PHE A 229 0.78 2.01 1.80
CA PHE A 229 0.04 0.74 1.83
C PHE A 229 -0.41 0.40 3.25
N GLY A 230 -1.39 -0.47 3.35
CA GLY A 230 -2.00 -0.89 4.61
C GLY A 230 -3.51 -1.01 4.47
N ILE A 231 -4.26 -0.64 5.49
CA ILE A 231 -5.70 -0.64 5.49
C ILE A 231 -6.25 0.71 5.93
N TYR A 232 -7.11 1.31 5.09
CA TYR A 232 -7.70 2.62 5.32
C TYR A 232 -9.11 2.64 4.75
N ARG A 233 -10.09 2.99 5.57
CA ARG A 233 -11.49 3.09 5.15
C ARG A 233 -12.06 4.48 5.45
N SER A 234 -13.00 4.92 4.63
CA SER A 234 -13.58 6.25 4.69
C SER A 234 -15.10 6.20 4.55
N TRP A 235 -15.76 7.29 4.92
CA TRP A 235 -17.22 7.37 4.88
C TRP A 235 -17.87 6.33 5.81
N ILE A 236 -17.39 6.22 7.04
CA ILE A 236 -17.83 5.29 8.06
C ILE A 236 -19.33 5.50 8.39
N LYS A 237 -19.75 6.76 8.50
CA LYS A 237 -21.15 7.14 8.73
C LYS A 237 -22.06 6.61 7.61
N LYS A 238 -21.61 6.69 6.34
CA LYS A 238 -22.38 6.19 5.21
C LYS A 238 -22.62 4.67 5.29
N TYR A 239 -21.60 3.90 5.70
CA TYR A 239 -21.75 2.47 5.94
C TYR A 239 -22.77 2.19 7.03
N LYS A 240 -22.63 2.85 8.19
CA LYS A 240 -23.52 2.69 9.34
C LYS A 240 -24.98 3.00 8.99
N GLN A 241 -25.22 4.08 8.29
CA GLN A 241 -26.56 4.48 7.85
C GLN A 241 -27.17 3.45 6.87
N TYR A 242 -26.39 3.00 5.90
CA TYR A 242 -26.86 2.05 4.88
C TYR A 242 -27.23 0.69 5.49
N HIS A 243 -26.39 0.18 6.38
CA HIS A 243 -26.61 -1.13 7.00
C HIS A 243 -27.40 -1.07 8.30
N LYS A 244 -27.77 0.12 8.80
CA LYS A 244 -28.46 0.35 10.07
C LYS A 244 -27.71 -0.27 11.27
N VAL A 245 -26.39 -0.10 11.32
CA VAL A 245 -25.51 -0.65 12.35
C VAL A 245 -24.69 0.47 13.02
N ASN A 246 -24.22 0.21 14.23
CA ASN A 246 -23.43 1.18 14.99
C ASN A 246 -21.95 1.18 14.64
N GLU A 247 -21.44 0.10 14.03
CA GLU A 247 -20.02 -0.10 13.78
C GLU A 247 -19.76 -0.68 12.38
N VAL A 248 -18.58 -0.39 11.85
CA VAL A 248 -18.06 -1.05 10.64
C VAL A 248 -17.30 -2.30 11.08
N PRO A 249 -17.50 -3.46 10.42
CA PRO A 249 -16.83 -4.70 10.80
C PRO A 249 -15.30 -4.59 10.79
N THR A 250 -14.65 -5.37 11.61
CA THR A 250 -13.18 -5.54 11.56
C THR A 250 -12.76 -6.07 10.20
N GLN A 251 -11.69 -5.49 9.65
CA GLN A 251 -11.09 -5.94 8.40
C GLN A 251 -9.61 -6.24 8.60
N VAL A 252 -9.13 -7.31 7.97
CA VAL A 252 -7.72 -7.75 7.99
C VAL A 252 -7.21 -7.89 6.57
N VAL A 253 -5.97 -7.44 6.33
CA VAL A 253 -5.26 -7.62 5.07
C VAL A 253 -3.81 -7.99 5.34
N TYR A 254 -3.22 -8.80 4.48
CA TYR A 254 -1.81 -9.15 4.54
C TYR A 254 -1.07 -8.60 3.33
N TYR A 255 0.17 -8.19 3.57
CA TYR A 255 1.11 -7.74 2.54
C TYR A 255 2.41 -8.49 2.66
N ASP A 256 3.01 -8.74 1.51
CA ASP A 256 4.32 -9.32 1.37
C ASP A 256 4.98 -8.76 0.12
N GLU A 257 6.30 -8.96 -0.04
CA GLU A 257 7.02 -8.56 -1.25
C GLU A 257 6.82 -7.08 -1.66
N VAL A 258 6.70 -6.19 -0.66
CA VAL A 258 6.54 -4.74 -0.91
C VAL A 258 7.88 -4.16 -1.33
N ARG A 259 8.01 -3.81 -2.60
CA ARG A 259 9.27 -3.38 -3.20
C ARG A 259 9.12 -2.08 -3.96
N VAL A 260 10.15 -1.25 -3.89
CA VAL A 260 10.24 0.03 -4.63
C VAL A 260 11.61 0.10 -5.30
N GLY A 261 11.64 0.37 -6.61
CA GLY A 261 12.88 0.39 -7.39
C GLY A 261 12.89 1.39 -8.53
N LYS A 262 14.07 1.56 -9.14
CA LYS A 262 14.25 2.32 -10.36
C LYS A 262 14.05 1.44 -11.60
N GLU A 263 14.38 0.16 -11.50
CA GLU A 263 14.32 -0.81 -12.58
C GLU A 263 13.40 -1.97 -12.19
N LYS A 264 12.89 -2.70 -13.19
CA LYS A 264 12.03 -3.85 -12.97
C LYS A 264 12.70 -4.91 -12.09
N LYS A 265 13.98 -5.18 -12.29
CA LYS A 265 14.76 -6.16 -11.52
C LYS A 265 14.82 -5.85 -10.01
N ASP A 266 14.69 -4.57 -9.62
CA ASP A 266 14.71 -4.17 -8.21
C ASP A 266 13.47 -4.61 -7.45
N VAL A 267 12.37 -4.91 -8.17
CA VAL A 267 11.06 -5.20 -7.58
C VAL A 267 10.52 -6.59 -7.92
N VAL A 268 11.02 -7.20 -9.01
CA VAL A 268 10.66 -8.57 -9.39
C VAL A 268 11.68 -9.52 -8.78
N GLY A 269 11.34 -10.14 -7.66
CA GLY A 269 12.13 -11.21 -7.04
C GLY A 269 11.83 -12.58 -7.68
N ASN A 270 12.51 -13.62 -7.20
CA ASN A 270 12.22 -15.02 -7.53
C ASN A 270 10.97 -15.50 -6.76
N LEU A 271 9.82 -14.89 -7.04
CA LEU A 271 8.56 -15.33 -6.44
C LEU A 271 8.20 -16.73 -6.96
N PRO A 272 7.80 -17.66 -6.08
CA PRO A 272 7.19 -18.89 -6.52
C PRO A 272 5.92 -18.54 -7.33
N PRO A 273 5.52 -19.34 -8.33
CA PRO A 273 4.26 -19.13 -9.04
C PRO A 273 3.12 -18.94 -8.05
N ASN A 274 2.27 -17.91 -8.26
CA ASN A 274 1.09 -17.77 -7.44
C ASN A 274 0.09 -18.91 -7.74
N GLU A 275 -0.92 -19.08 -6.90
CA GLU A 275 -1.89 -20.18 -7.05
C GLU A 275 -2.61 -20.17 -8.40
N TYR A 276 -2.78 -19.00 -8.98
CA TYR A 276 -3.37 -18.85 -10.31
C TYR A 276 -2.47 -19.47 -11.39
N LYS A 277 -1.17 -19.16 -11.40
CA LYS A 277 -0.21 -19.78 -12.33
C LYS A 277 -0.06 -21.28 -12.09
N ALA A 278 0.04 -21.71 -10.83
CA ALA A 278 0.26 -23.11 -10.50
C ALA A 278 -0.92 -24.02 -10.85
N LYS A 279 -2.17 -23.54 -10.70
CA LYS A 279 -3.38 -24.37 -10.84
C LYS A 279 -4.16 -24.12 -12.15
N ILE A 280 -4.24 -22.89 -12.60
CA ILE A 280 -5.15 -22.51 -13.70
C ILE A 280 -4.43 -22.42 -15.05
N GLU A 281 -3.20 -21.93 -15.08
CA GLU A 281 -2.47 -21.79 -16.34
C GLU A 281 -2.15 -23.14 -17.01
N PRO A 282 -1.73 -24.20 -16.29
CA PRO A 282 -1.59 -25.53 -16.87
C PRO A 282 -2.91 -26.10 -17.39
N ALA A 283 -4.02 -25.90 -16.68
CA ALA A 283 -5.35 -26.36 -17.10
C ALA A 283 -5.82 -25.61 -18.37
N ALA A 284 -5.63 -24.29 -18.44
CA ALA A 284 -5.96 -23.48 -19.59
C ALA A 284 -5.06 -23.80 -20.81
N ALA A 285 -3.80 -24.15 -20.59
CA ALA A 285 -2.89 -24.59 -21.65
C ALA A 285 -3.32 -25.95 -22.23
N LYS A 286 -3.68 -26.89 -21.34
CA LYS A 286 -4.23 -28.20 -21.74
C LYS A 286 -5.52 -28.05 -22.55
N TYR A 287 -6.44 -27.17 -22.12
CA TYR A 287 -7.67 -26.90 -22.84
C TYR A 287 -7.43 -26.30 -24.22
N ARG A 288 -6.51 -25.32 -24.33
CA ARG A 288 -6.12 -24.71 -25.62
C ARG A 288 -5.52 -25.72 -26.59
N ALA A 289 -4.69 -26.67 -26.08
CA ALA A 289 -4.12 -27.74 -26.87
C ALA A 289 -5.20 -28.68 -27.41
N ILE A 290 -6.19 -29.05 -26.59
CA ILE A 290 -7.33 -29.90 -26.98
C ILE A 290 -8.17 -29.21 -28.06
N VAL A 291 -8.46 -27.92 -27.90
CA VAL A 291 -9.24 -27.15 -28.88
C VAL A 291 -8.49 -27.03 -30.19
N LYS A 292 -7.18 -26.75 -30.16
CA LYS A 292 -6.34 -26.69 -31.36
C LYS A 292 -6.33 -28.02 -32.11
N ASN A 293 -6.10 -29.14 -31.41
CA ASN A 293 -6.12 -30.46 -32.03
C ASN A 293 -7.49 -30.83 -32.63
N LYS A 294 -8.60 -30.41 -32.04
CA LYS A 294 -9.94 -30.59 -32.63
C LYS A 294 -10.15 -29.75 -33.88
N ILE A 295 -9.62 -28.53 -33.95
CA ILE A 295 -9.69 -27.67 -35.12
C ILE A 295 -8.86 -28.28 -36.23
N ASP A 296 -7.62 -28.66 -35.96
CA ASP A 296 -6.70 -29.25 -36.94
C ASP A 296 -7.27 -30.55 -37.51
N SER A 297 -7.88 -31.43 -36.68
CA SER A 297 -8.54 -32.65 -37.17
C SER A 297 -9.83 -32.39 -37.96
N SER A 298 -10.57 -31.32 -37.69
CA SER A 298 -11.75 -30.93 -38.47
C SER A 298 -11.43 -30.35 -39.85
N ILE A 299 -10.23 -29.80 -40.02
CA ILE A 299 -9.74 -29.31 -41.32
C ILE A 299 -9.28 -30.47 -42.21
N LEU A 300 -8.65 -31.50 -41.60
CA LEU A 300 -8.17 -32.70 -42.33
C LEU A 300 -9.34 -33.61 -42.83
N ILE A 301 -10.53 -33.52 -42.24
CA ILE A 301 -11.71 -34.30 -42.66
C ILE A 301 -12.47 -33.60 -43.85
N LYS A 302 -12.15 -32.35 -44.15
CA LYS A 302 -12.78 -31.56 -45.23
C LYS A 302 -11.88 -31.39 -46.46
N ALA A 303 -10.67 -31.94 -46.49
CA ALA A 303 -9.75 -32.00 -47.61
C ALA A 303 -9.73 -33.44 -48.22
#